data_63a95e23c0012b8d05bcc263c45d3083
#
_entry.id   63a95e23c0012b8d05bcc263c45d3083
#
_cell.length_a   1.000
_cell.length_b   1.000
_cell.length_c   1.000
_cell.angle_alpha   90.00
_cell.angle_beta   90.00
_cell.angle_gamma   90.00
#
_symmetry.space_group_name_H-M   'P 1'
#
loop_
_entity.id
_entity.type
_entity.pdbx_description
1 polymer ?
#
loop_
_entity_poly.entity_id
_entity_poly.type
_entity_poly.pdbx_seq_one_letter_code
_entity_poly.pdbx_strand_id
1 'polypeptide(L)'
;MEAHRLDGHDHGLGHGVVELDICFACQGIWFDHRENLKLSPQAVVELFTLLHQHRTYERRPLQRQLACPRCVRPLAPSFDVVRSGRYMVYRCAQQHGRFSAFSSFMVEKGFVRHLTRAEVDDLARRVDAIYCTGCGSPVDIRKDHAC
;
A
#
# COMPACT_ATOMS: atom_id res chain seq x y z
N MET A 1 -5.45 -6.53 -12.03
CA MET A 1 -4.24 -6.69 -11.19
C MET A 1 -3.38 -7.72 -11.89
N GLU A 2 -2.08 -7.58 -11.81
CA GLU A 2 -1.09 -8.46 -12.43
C GLU A 2 -0.45 -9.30 -11.33
N ALA A 3 -0.35 -10.63 -11.54
CA ALA A 3 0.27 -11.54 -10.57
C ALA A 3 1.80 -11.52 -10.73
N HIS A 4 2.51 -11.34 -9.62
CA HIS A 4 3.97 -11.32 -9.55
C HIS A 4 4.46 -12.30 -8.48
N ARG A 5 5.52 -13.03 -8.81
CA ARG A 5 6.16 -13.98 -7.89
C ARG A 5 7.44 -13.37 -7.34
N LEU A 6 7.52 -13.29 -6.02
CA LEU A 6 8.66 -12.76 -5.30
C LEU A 6 9.19 -13.80 -4.30
N ASP A 7 10.46 -13.67 -3.93
CA ASP A 7 11.05 -14.52 -2.91
C ASP A 7 10.42 -14.27 -1.54
N GLY A 8 10.06 -15.35 -0.86
CA GLY A 8 9.47 -15.31 0.47
C GLY A 8 10.25 -16.13 1.50
N HIS A 9 9.93 -15.92 2.77
CA HIS A 9 10.35 -16.81 3.85
C HIS A 9 9.19 -17.73 4.20
N ASP A 10 9.43 -19.03 4.19
CA ASP A 10 8.55 -19.97 4.87
C ASP A 10 8.96 -20.07 6.34
N HIS A 11 7.99 -19.93 7.25
CA HIS A 11 8.24 -20.01 8.69
C HIS A 11 8.64 -21.45 9.08
N GLY A 12 9.91 -21.80 8.79
CA GLY A 12 10.46 -23.05 9.28
C GLY A 12 11.60 -23.66 8.47
N LEU A 13 11.61 -23.67 7.18
CA LEU A 13 12.55 -24.53 6.43
C LEU A 13 12.92 -24.03 5.01
N GLY A 14 13.02 -22.74 4.73
CA GLY A 14 13.61 -22.39 3.46
C GLY A 14 12.99 -21.21 2.69
N HIS A 15 13.52 -21.00 1.51
CA HIS A 15 13.04 -20.01 0.55
C HIS A 15 11.67 -20.43 0.03
N GLY A 16 10.67 -19.58 0.24
CA GLY A 16 9.33 -19.72 -0.32
C GLY A 16 9.10 -18.71 -1.43
N VAL A 17 8.06 -18.92 -2.23
CA VAL A 17 7.60 -17.95 -3.23
C VAL A 17 6.30 -17.32 -2.72
N VAL A 18 6.22 -15.98 -2.78
CA VAL A 18 5.00 -15.23 -2.50
C VAL A 18 4.47 -14.71 -3.81
N GLU A 19 3.21 -14.96 -4.09
CA GLU A 19 2.52 -14.49 -5.29
C GLU A 19 1.64 -13.30 -4.94
N LEU A 20 1.96 -12.12 -5.48
CA LEU A 20 1.27 -10.87 -5.21
C LEU A 20 0.48 -10.41 -6.43
N ASP A 21 -0.73 -9.95 -6.21
CA ASP A 21 -1.52 -9.28 -7.23
C ASP A 21 -1.32 -7.76 -7.13
N ILE A 22 -0.69 -7.15 -8.13
CA ILE A 22 -0.36 -5.74 -8.16
C ILE A 22 -1.22 -4.99 -9.18
N CYS A 23 -1.74 -3.84 -8.81
CA CYS A 23 -2.37 -2.90 -9.71
C CYS A 23 -1.53 -1.62 -9.78
N PHE A 24 -0.77 -1.44 -10.85
CA PHE A 24 0.08 -0.26 -11.02
C PHE A 24 -0.76 1.01 -11.24
N ALA A 25 -1.88 0.92 -11.94
CA ALA A 25 -2.76 2.06 -12.17
C ALA A 25 -3.40 2.59 -10.88
N CYS A 26 -3.88 1.73 -9.98
CA CYS A 26 -4.45 2.17 -8.69
C CYS A 26 -3.41 2.19 -7.56
N GLN A 27 -2.17 1.83 -7.86
CA GLN A 27 -1.05 1.79 -6.91
C GLN A 27 -1.36 0.98 -5.63
N GLY A 28 -1.84 -0.23 -5.83
CA GLY A 28 -2.19 -1.12 -4.74
C GLY A 28 -1.79 -2.56 -4.95
N ILE A 29 -1.68 -3.28 -3.85
CA ILE A 29 -1.28 -4.67 -3.78
C ILE A 29 -2.36 -5.45 -3.03
N TRP A 30 -2.76 -6.58 -3.59
CA TRP A 30 -3.50 -7.58 -2.86
C TRP A 30 -2.54 -8.60 -2.28
N PHE A 31 -2.68 -8.86 -0.99
CA PHE A 31 -2.00 -9.92 -0.27
C PHE A 31 -3.04 -10.95 0.14
N ASP A 32 -2.85 -12.20 -0.21
CA ASP A 32 -3.60 -13.29 0.38
C ASP A 32 -3.30 -13.42 1.88
N HIS A 33 -3.97 -14.30 2.58
CA HIS A 33 -3.86 -14.38 4.05
C HIS A 33 -2.41 -14.50 4.52
N ARG A 34 -1.91 -13.49 5.25
CA ARG A 34 -0.56 -13.39 5.82
C ARG A 34 0.62 -13.36 4.83
N GLU A 35 0.40 -13.18 3.55
CA GLU A 35 1.49 -13.10 2.56
C GLU A 35 2.43 -11.91 2.78
N ASN A 36 1.89 -10.78 3.24
CA ASN A 36 2.69 -9.59 3.56
C ASN A 36 3.78 -9.86 4.63
N LEU A 37 3.59 -10.87 5.49
CA LEU A 37 4.54 -11.27 6.52
C LEU A 37 5.62 -12.24 5.99
N LYS A 38 5.37 -12.86 4.85
CA LYS A 38 6.28 -13.84 4.25
C LYS A 38 7.31 -13.21 3.32
N LEU A 39 7.15 -11.94 2.95
CA LEU A 39 8.12 -11.24 2.09
C LEU A 39 9.49 -11.16 2.75
N SER A 40 10.50 -11.65 2.07
CA SER A 40 11.89 -11.47 2.47
C SER A 40 12.32 -10.01 2.31
N PRO A 41 13.37 -9.52 2.99
CA PRO A 41 13.92 -8.20 2.72
C PRO A 41 14.30 -8.00 1.24
N GLN A 42 14.83 -9.03 0.60
CA GLN A 42 15.16 -9.01 -0.82
C GLN A 42 13.92 -8.86 -1.69
N ALA A 43 12.84 -9.58 -1.40
CA ALA A 43 11.57 -9.47 -2.11
C ALA A 43 10.94 -8.07 -1.96
N VAL A 44 11.13 -7.41 -0.81
CA VAL A 44 10.68 -6.03 -0.62
C VAL A 44 11.45 -5.07 -1.54
N VAL A 45 12.77 -5.23 -1.68
CA VAL A 45 13.59 -4.42 -2.60
C VAL A 45 13.20 -4.68 -4.05
N GLU A 46 12.98 -5.94 -4.42
CA GLU A 46 12.52 -6.33 -5.76
C GLU A 46 11.16 -5.72 -6.08
N LEU A 47 10.22 -5.77 -5.13
CA LEU A 47 8.91 -5.12 -5.26
C LEU A 47 9.05 -3.62 -5.50
N PHE A 48 9.92 -2.90 -4.77
CA PHE A 48 10.14 -1.48 -5.03
C PHE A 48 10.76 -1.21 -6.40
N THR A 49 11.67 -2.06 -6.85
CA THR A 49 12.23 -1.96 -8.21
C THR A 49 11.13 -2.12 -9.26
N LEU A 50 10.26 -3.11 -9.08
CA LEU A 50 9.10 -3.33 -9.94
C LEU A 50 8.14 -2.13 -9.95
N LEU A 51 7.81 -1.58 -8.77
CA LEU A 51 6.96 -0.39 -8.65
C LEU A 51 7.60 0.82 -9.34
N HIS A 52 8.92 0.99 -9.23
CA HIS A 52 9.65 2.07 -9.89
C HIS A 52 9.64 1.93 -11.42
N GLN A 53 9.80 0.72 -11.96
CA GLN A 53 9.72 0.46 -13.41
C GLN A 53 8.37 0.87 -14.00
N HIS A 54 7.29 0.74 -13.22
CA HIS A 54 5.93 1.06 -13.63
C HIS A 54 5.45 2.45 -13.13
N ARG A 55 6.37 3.34 -12.72
CA ARG A 55 6.02 4.68 -12.17
C ARG A 55 5.32 5.61 -13.17
N THR A 56 5.46 5.35 -14.46
CA THR A 56 4.85 6.14 -15.54
C THR A 56 3.44 5.70 -15.91
N TYR A 57 2.93 4.63 -15.30
CA TYR A 57 1.54 4.22 -15.51
C TYR A 57 0.58 5.36 -15.16
N GLU A 58 -0.44 5.54 -16.01
CA GLU A 58 -1.51 6.48 -15.72
C GLU A 58 -2.22 6.11 -14.43
N ARG A 59 -2.23 7.03 -13.49
CA ARG A 59 -2.86 6.82 -12.19
C ARG A 59 -4.37 6.87 -12.28
N ARG A 60 -5.03 5.91 -11.66
CA ARG A 60 -6.47 5.89 -11.47
C ARG A 60 -6.79 5.93 -9.97
N PRO A 61 -7.69 6.81 -9.55
CA PRO A 61 -8.11 6.85 -8.16
C PRO A 61 -8.73 5.51 -7.75
N LEU A 62 -8.55 5.13 -6.49
CA LEU A 62 -9.20 3.95 -5.95
C LEU A 62 -10.72 4.10 -6.04
N GLN A 63 -11.40 3.05 -6.42
CA GLN A 63 -12.85 3.00 -6.37
C GLN A 63 -13.33 3.16 -4.93
N ARG A 64 -14.46 3.84 -4.72
CA ARG A 64 -15.06 4.04 -3.39
C ARG A 64 -15.32 2.72 -2.67
N GLN A 65 -15.58 1.66 -3.40
CA GLN A 65 -15.84 0.34 -2.86
C GLN A 65 -14.91 -0.68 -3.55
N LEU A 66 -13.99 -1.22 -2.77
CA LEU A 66 -13.10 -2.29 -3.21
C LEU A 66 -13.76 -3.64 -2.94
N ALA A 67 -13.58 -4.58 -3.84
CA ALA A 67 -14.09 -5.95 -3.71
C ALA A 67 -12.96 -6.95 -3.53
N CYS A 68 -13.22 -7.99 -2.75
CA CYS A 68 -12.29 -9.10 -2.58
C CYS A 68 -12.17 -9.90 -3.90
N PRO A 69 -10.97 -10.13 -4.43
CA PRO A 69 -10.82 -10.91 -5.68
C PRO A 69 -11.23 -12.37 -5.55
N ARG A 70 -11.30 -12.91 -4.31
CA ARG A 70 -11.66 -14.32 -4.06
C ARG A 70 -13.18 -14.53 -3.89
N CYS A 71 -13.89 -13.61 -3.21
CA CYS A 71 -15.33 -13.81 -2.91
C CYS A 71 -16.23 -12.66 -3.38
N VAL A 72 -15.67 -11.66 -4.06
CA VAL A 72 -16.37 -10.50 -4.63
C VAL A 72 -17.10 -9.62 -3.59
N ARG A 73 -17.04 -9.97 -2.30
CA ARG A 73 -17.64 -9.18 -1.22
C ARG A 73 -16.86 -7.88 -1.01
N PRO A 74 -17.52 -6.79 -0.55
CA PRO A 74 -16.86 -5.55 -0.21
C PRO A 74 -15.76 -5.75 0.82
N LEU A 75 -14.65 -5.05 0.63
CA LEU A 75 -13.57 -5.00 1.62
C LEU A 75 -13.88 -3.94 2.67
N ALA A 76 -13.61 -4.25 3.93
CA ALA A 76 -13.76 -3.34 5.04
C ALA A 76 -12.45 -2.56 5.30
N PRO A 77 -12.51 -1.21 5.44
CA PRO A 77 -11.35 -0.44 5.86
C PRO A 77 -10.96 -0.82 7.29
N SER A 78 -9.65 -0.95 7.50
CA SER A 78 -9.06 -1.29 8.79
C SER A 78 -7.75 -0.54 8.96
N PHE A 79 -7.38 -0.23 10.20
CA PHE A 79 -6.12 0.43 10.50
C PHE A 79 -5.19 -0.53 11.24
N ASP A 80 -3.97 -0.59 10.76
CA ASP A 80 -2.87 -1.27 11.44
C ASP A 80 -1.87 -0.23 11.97
N VAL A 81 -1.11 -0.62 13.00
CA VAL A 81 -0.11 0.24 13.63
C VAL A 81 1.23 -0.49 13.63
N VAL A 82 2.26 0.19 13.17
CA VAL A 82 3.66 -0.23 13.26
C VAL A 82 4.50 0.90 13.84
N ARG A 83 5.78 0.65 14.09
CA ARG A 83 6.68 1.67 14.66
C ARG A 83 6.74 2.97 13.82
N SER A 84 6.66 2.86 12.50
CA SER A 84 6.68 4.00 11.55
C SER A 84 5.37 4.79 11.51
N GLY A 85 4.28 4.26 12.05
CA GLY A 85 3.00 4.95 12.13
C GLY A 85 1.79 4.05 11.92
N ARG A 86 0.63 4.70 11.84
CA ARG A 86 -0.66 4.07 11.53
C ARG A 86 -0.90 4.10 10.02
N TYR A 87 -1.39 3.01 9.45
CA TYR A 87 -1.71 2.93 8.03
C TYR A 87 -3.02 2.20 7.79
N MET A 88 -3.66 2.47 6.66
CA MET A 88 -4.95 1.89 6.29
C MET A 88 -4.77 0.72 5.34
N VAL A 89 -5.52 -0.33 5.57
CA VAL A 89 -5.67 -1.49 4.68
C VAL A 89 -7.15 -1.84 4.52
N TYR A 90 -7.49 -2.56 3.47
CA TYR A 90 -8.86 -3.03 3.25
C TYR A 90 -8.90 -4.55 3.34
N ARG A 91 -9.64 -5.08 4.31
CA ARG A 91 -9.65 -6.51 4.64
C ARG A 91 -10.90 -7.21 4.15
N CYS A 92 -10.74 -8.44 3.71
CA CYS A 92 -11.86 -9.34 3.46
C CYS A 92 -12.39 -9.90 4.79
N ALA A 93 -13.69 -9.76 5.04
CA ALA A 93 -14.34 -10.32 6.23
C ALA A 93 -14.24 -11.85 6.32
N GLN A 94 -14.05 -12.53 5.17
CA GLN A 94 -13.84 -13.98 5.09
C GLN A 94 -12.35 -14.38 5.22
N GLN A 95 -11.50 -13.46 5.62
CA GLN A 95 -10.06 -13.67 5.82
C GLN A 95 -9.29 -14.16 4.57
N HIS A 96 -9.80 -13.91 3.35
CA HIS A 96 -9.09 -14.27 2.13
C HIS A 96 -7.80 -13.47 1.95
N GLY A 97 -7.74 -12.25 2.50
CA GLY A 97 -6.57 -11.40 2.41
C GLY A 97 -6.90 -9.93 2.62
N ARG A 98 -5.98 -9.08 2.15
CA ARG A 98 -6.11 -7.62 2.28
C ARG A 98 -5.56 -6.88 1.06
N PHE A 99 -6.18 -5.78 0.73
CA PHE A 99 -5.64 -4.78 -0.19
C PHE A 99 -4.89 -3.68 0.59
N SER A 100 -3.72 -3.32 0.12
CA SER A 100 -2.89 -2.25 0.67
C SER A 100 -2.46 -1.31 -0.45
N ALA A 101 -2.63 0.00 -0.27
CA ALA A 101 -2.01 0.98 -1.15
C ALA A 101 -0.48 0.92 -1.01
N PHE A 102 0.28 1.28 -2.07
CA PHE A 102 1.75 1.29 -2.03
C PHE A 102 2.30 2.15 -0.88
N SER A 103 1.68 3.30 -0.62
CA SER A 103 2.05 4.16 0.49
C SER A 103 1.84 3.50 1.85
N SER A 104 0.71 2.80 2.04
CA SER A 104 0.44 2.03 3.25
C SER A 104 1.48 0.92 3.45
N PHE A 105 1.85 0.24 2.37
CA PHE A 105 2.90 -0.77 2.41
C PHE A 105 4.28 -0.19 2.76
N MET A 106 4.62 1.02 2.25
CA MET A 106 5.86 1.70 2.62
C MET A 106 5.91 2.08 4.11
N VAL A 107 4.77 2.50 4.69
CA VAL A 107 4.66 2.73 6.15
C VAL A 107 4.81 1.41 6.90
N GLU A 108 4.13 0.34 6.47
CA GLU A 108 4.22 -0.99 7.09
C GLU A 108 5.66 -1.49 7.17
N LYS A 109 6.42 -1.32 6.09
CA LYS A 109 7.82 -1.77 6.01
C LYS A 109 8.84 -0.78 6.60
N GLY A 110 8.38 0.38 7.09
CA GLY A 110 9.23 1.37 7.76
C GLY A 110 10.07 2.26 6.84
N PHE A 111 9.79 2.28 5.53
CA PHE A 111 10.51 3.12 4.57
C PHE A 111 10.06 4.58 4.62
N VAL A 112 8.83 4.84 5.04
CA VAL A 112 8.29 6.18 5.26
C VAL A 112 7.58 6.24 6.61
N ARG A 113 7.48 7.43 7.17
CA ARG A 113 6.73 7.71 8.40
C ARG A 113 5.77 8.87 8.17
N HIS A 114 4.83 9.02 9.07
CA HIS A 114 4.01 10.23 9.08
C HIS A 114 4.85 11.46 9.45
N LEU A 115 4.56 12.56 8.78
CA LEU A 115 5.15 13.84 9.11
C LEU A 115 4.55 14.39 10.41
N THR A 116 5.37 15.07 11.20
CA THR A 116 4.91 15.87 12.32
C THR A 116 4.18 17.12 11.82
N ARG A 117 3.38 17.75 12.68
CA ARG A 117 2.67 18.99 12.34
C ARG A 117 3.62 20.07 11.80
N ALA A 118 4.76 20.27 12.46
CA ALA A 118 5.76 21.25 12.05
C ALA A 118 6.35 20.96 10.64
N GLU A 119 6.57 19.68 10.32
CA GLU A 119 7.03 19.26 8.99
C GLU A 119 5.96 19.46 7.92
N VAL A 120 4.69 19.22 8.25
CA VAL A 120 3.55 19.51 7.36
C VAL A 120 3.43 21.02 7.10
N ASP A 121 3.55 21.84 8.14
CA ASP A 121 3.51 23.30 8.02
C ASP A 121 4.69 23.84 7.20
N ASP A 122 5.88 23.23 7.30
CA ASP A 122 7.04 23.57 6.45
C ASP A 122 6.81 23.16 4.99
N LEU A 123 6.28 21.97 4.75
CA LEU A 123 5.94 21.51 3.42
C LEU A 123 4.89 22.42 2.75
N ALA A 124 3.86 22.84 3.51
CA ALA A 124 2.81 23.73 3.05
C ALA A 124 3.30 25.11 2.59
N ARG A 125 4.48 25.53 3.06
CA ARG A 125 5.13 26.77 2.58
C ARG A 125 5.83 26.60 1.22
N ARG A 126 6.11 25.37 0.81
CA ARG A 126 6.91 25.05 -0.39
C ARG A 126 6.06 24.53 -1.53
N VAL A 127 4.97 23.87 -1.23
CA VAL A 127 4.07 23.27 -2.23
C VAL A 127 2.62 23.57 -1.89
N ASP A 128 1.84 23.84 -2.93
CA ASP A 128 0.43 24.20 -2.77
C ASP A 128 -0.47 22.98 -2.66
N ALA A 129 -0.17 21.93 -3.39
CA ALA A 129 -0.94 20.71 -3.40
C ALA A 129 -0.05 19.47 -3.48
N ILE A 130 -0.48 18.41 -2.83
CA ILE A 130 0.09 17.07 -2.95
C ILE A 130 -0.99 16.11 -3.44
N TYR A 131 -0.58 14.93 -3.91
CA TYR A 131 -1.54 13.89 -4.24
C TYR A 131 -1.71 12.94 -3.05
N CYS A 132 -2.95 12.65 -2.69
CA CYS A 132 -3.24 11.66 -1.66
C CYS A 132 -2.64 10.32 -2.06
N THR A 133 -1.82 9.76 -1.19
CA THR A 133 -1.14 8.50 -1.43
C THR A 133 -2.09 7.30 -1.39
N GLY A 134 -3.26 7.46 -0.77
CA GLY A 134 -4.26 6.40 -0.68
C GLY A 134 -5.21 6.34 -1.89
N CYS A 135 -5.63 7.49 -2.42
CA CYS A 135 -6.64 7.54 -3.49
C CYS A 135 -6.23 8.34 -4.73
N GLY A 136 -5.06 9.00 -4.73
CA GLY A 136 -4.56 9.79 -5.84
C GLY A 136 -5.20 11.16 -6.04
N SER A 137 -6.17 11.55 -5.21
CA SER A 137 -6.82 12.86 -5.30
C SER A 137 -5.85 13.99 -4.91
N PRO A 138 -5.90 15.16 -5.57
CA PRO A 138 -5.15 16.33 -5.14
C PRO A 138 -5.67 16.83 -3.80
N VAL A 139 -4.76 17.22 -2.92
CA VAL A 139 -5.03 17.74 -1.56
C VAL A 139 -4.25 19.04 -1.41
N ASP A 140 -4.93 20.15 -1.13
CA ASP A 140 -4.29 21.41 -0.73
C ASP A 140 -3.95 21.31 0.76
N ILE A 141 -2.67 21.06 1.06
CA ILE A 141 -2.20 20.83 2.44
C ILE A 141 -2.34 22.04 3.37
N ARG A 142 -2.71 23.22 2.83
CA ARG A 142 -2.99 24.43 3.62
C ARG A 142 -4.45 24.50 4.06
N LYS A 143 -5.36 23.86 3.35
CA LYS A 143 -6.82 23.97 3.54
C LYS A 143 -7.46 22.64 3.89
N ASP A 144 -6.99 21.55 3.28
CA ASP A 144 -7.60 20.24 3.40
C ASP A 144 -6.96 19.45 4.54
N HIS A 145 -7.79 18.90 5.41
CA HIS A 145 -7.32 18.03 6.49
C HIS A 145 -7.39 16.54 6.11
N ALA A 146 -8.04 16.21 5.00
CA ALA A 146 -8.19 14.86 4.44
C ALA A 146 -8.53 14.94 2.95
N CYS A 147 -8.31 13.85 2.24
CA CYS A 147 -8.78 13.67 0.88
C CYS A 147 -10.22 13.11 0.82
#